data_df8be5e0fcba94a9b66eadab345b6092
#
_entry.id   df8be5e0fcba94a9b66eadab345b6092
#
_cell.length_a   1.000
_cell.length_b   1.000
_cell.length_c   1.000
_cell.angle_alpha   90.00
_cell.angle_beta   90.00
_cell.angle_gamma   90.00
#
_symmetry.space_group_name_H-M   'P 1'
#
loop_
_entity.id
_entity.type
_entity.pdbx_description
1 polymer ?
#
loop_
_entity_poly.entity_id
_entity_poly.type
_entity_poly.pdbx_seq_one_letter_code
_entity_poly.pdbx_strand_id
1 'polypeptide(L)'
;GYYSKTMYGTLLDQRVFESFVEDKMPVLNDYIVEHDIQLSVISLPWFLSLFYTSMPLEYAVRIMDIFFMNGPKTLFQVALAVLKVNGDDILQADDDGMFIAIVKHYFQTLHESAHPDSPDLKYRQITKFQELLVTAFKEFSVITEDMIIQERNKYKKTIFENIETFVKKTQMRRMPKTFNLSDKELSNIYDVFYQSIETHKISLGTGSSNMTFDVFLQFMGKFCDWAKPSKSDDDPVYKKQKQTFLKKLFNNWDSLKVGE
;
A
#
# COMPACT_ATOMS: atom_id res chain seq x y z
N GLY A 1 -2.20 -6.74 6.57
CA GLY A 1 -2.92 -5.64 6.49
C GLY A 1 -3.58 -5.10 5.24
N TYR A 2 -4.47 -5.90 4.54
CA TYR A 2 -5.25 -5.38 3.41
C TYR A 2 -6.16 -4.20 3.83
N TYR A 3 -6.83 -4.33 4.96
CA TYR A 3 -7.79 -3.34 5.47
C TYR A 3 -7.25 -2.54 6.65
N SER A 4 -5.93 -2.40 6.77
CA SER A 4 -5.32 -1.48 7.73
C SER A 4 -5.47 -0.03 7.26
N LYS A 5 -5.29 0.95 8.17
CA LYS A 5 -5.34 2.38 7.83
C LYS A 5 -4.42 2.77 6.66
N THR A 6 -3.30 2.07 6.50
CA THR A 6 -2.30 2.33 5.45
C THR A 6 -2.53 1.50 4.19
N MET A 7 -3.45 0.52 4.21
CA MET A 7 -3.70 -0.43 3.12
C MET A 7 -2.40 -1.11 2.62
N TYR A 8 -1.41 -1.26 3.50
CA TYR A 8 -0.08 -1.76 3.17
C TYR A 8 -0.09 -3.06 2.37
N GLY A 9 -0.91 -4.04 2.80
CA GLY A 9 -0.98 -5.34 2.12
C GLY A 9 -1.48 -5.23 0.68
N THR A 10 -2.44 -4.34 0.42
CA THR A 10 -2.98 -4.13 -0.92
C THR A 10 -1.96 -3.44 -1.83
N LEU A 11 -1.28 -2.41 -1.32
CA LEU A 11 -0.23 -1.71 -2.08
C LEU A 11 0.95 -2.64 -2.37
N LEU A 12 1.30 -3.51 -1.43
CA LEU A 12 2.34 -4.51 -1.64
C LEU A 12 1.94 -5.52 -2.74
N ASP A 13 0.72 -6.06 -2.68
CA ASP A 13 0.26 -7.02 -3.68
C ASP A 13 0.03 -6.38 -5.05
N GLN A 14 -0.35 -5.09 -5.09
CA GLN A 14 -0.37 -4.32 -6.33
C GLN A 14 1.03 -4.27 -6.97
N ARG A 15 2.07 -3.98 -6.20
CA ARG A 15 3.44 -3.95 -6.72
C ARG A 15 3.94 -5.33 -7.16
N VAL A 16 3.56 -6.38 -6.43
CA VAL A 16 3.85 -7.77 -6.83
C VAL A 16 3.14 -8.11 -8.15
N PHE A 17 1.90 -7.68 -8.32
CA PHE A 17 1.16 -7.88 -9.55
C PHE A 17 1.82 -7.19 -10.75
N GLU A 18 2.23 -5.93 -10.60
CA GLU A 18 2.98 -5.18 -11.61
C GLU A 18 4.27 -5.92 -12.01
N SER A 19 5.00 -6.46 -11.03
CA SER A 19 6.22 -7.25 -11.29
C SER A 19 5.92 -8.53 -12.09
N PHE A 20 4.79 -9.19 -11.84
CA PHE A 20 4.39 -10.35 -12.65
C PHE A 20 3.94 -9.97 -14.06
N VAL A 21 3.30 -8.80 -14.25
CA VAL A 21 2.97 -8.30 -15.60
C VAL A 21 4.26 -8.00 -16.37
N GLU A 22 5.24 -7.35 -15.74
CA GLU A 22 6.56 -7.07 -16.31
C GLU A 22 7.28 -8.37 -16.75
N ASP A 23 7.27 -9.41 -15.91
CA ASP A 23 7.95 -10.68 -16.18
C ASP A 23 7.20 -11.58 -17.18
N LYS A 24 5.87 -11.68 -17.07
CA LYS A 24 5.07 -12.64 -17.86
C LYS A 24 4.45 -12.06 -19.12
N MET A 25 4.30 -10.75 -19.20
CA MET A 25 3.68 -10.04 -20.34
C MET A 25 4.50 -8.79 -20.71
N PRO A 26 5.80 -8.93 -21.08
CA PRO A 26 6.68 -7.79 -21.31
C PRO A 26 6.17 -6.85 -22.40
N VAL A 27 5.63 -7.35 -23.51
CA VAL A 27 5.07 -6.52 -24.59
C VAL A 27 3.93 -5.64 -24.09
N LEU A 28 3.02 -6.20 -23.28
CA LEU A 28 1.91 -5.47 -22.71
C LEU A 28 2.40 -4.45 -21.67
N ASN A 29 3.36 -4.85 -20.85
CA ASN A 29 3.97 -3.96 -19.86
C ASN A 29 4.64 -2.75 -20.53
N ASP A 30 5.45 -2.97 -21.57
CA ASP A 30 6.12 -1.92 -22.31
C ASP A 30 5.12 -0.94 -22.90
N TYR A 31 4.02 -1.45 -23.48
CA TYR A 31 2.93 -0.63 -24.02
C TYR A 31 2.26 0.23 -22.93
N ILE A 32 1.93 -0.37 -21.80
CA ILE A 32 1.31 0.31 -20.65
C ILE A 32 2.23 1.44 -20.13
N VAL A 33 3.53 1.19 -20.06
CA VAL A 33 4.52 2.19 -19.61
C VAL A 33 4.69 3.30 -20.66
N GLU A 34 4.76 2.96 -21.95
CA GLU A 34 4.93 3.94 -23.03
C GLU A 34 3.75 4.92 -23.13
N HIS A 35 2.52 4.45 -22.85
CA HIS A 35 1.29 5.26 -22.90
C HIS A 35 0.89 5.86 -21.56
N ASP A 36 1.77 5.75 -20.52
CA ASP A 36 1.53 6.25 -19.15
C ASP A 36 0.21 5.73 -18.55
N ILE A 37 -0.18 4.50 -18.90
CA ILE A 37 -1.39 3.85 -18.39
C ILE A 37 -1.12 3.32 -16.98
N GLN A 38 -1.99 3.67 -16.02
CA GLN A 38 -1.85 3.28 -14.63
C GLN A 38 -2.53 1.93 -14.36
N LEU A 39 -1.79 0.84 -14.41
CA LEU A 39 -2.33 -0.51 -14.16
C LEU A 39 -3.10 -0.60 -12.83
N SER A 40 -2.65 0.13 -11.80
CA SER A 40 -3.27 0.17 -10.48
C SER A 40 -4.71 0.70 -10.47
N VAL A 41 -5.08 1.54 -11.42
CA VAL A 41 -6.45 2.10 -11.51
C VAL A 41 -7.49 0.99 -11.69
N ILE A 42 -7.13 -0.06 -12.41
CA ILE A 42 -8.02 -1.21 -12.66
C ILE A 42 -7.79 -2.33 -11.63
N SER A 43 -6.54 -2.68 -11.40
CA SER A 43 -6.21 -3.89 -10.63
C SER A 43 -6.35 -3.73 -9.12
N LEU A 44 -6.16 -2.53 -8.57
CA LEU A 44 -6.32 -2.30 -7.14
C LEU A 44 -7.72 -2.67 -6.60
N PRO A 45 -8.83 -2.30 -7.27
CA PRO A 45 -10.17 -2.77 -6.91
C PRO A 45 -10.31 -4.30 -6.91
N TRP A 46 -9.63 -5.02 -7.82
CA TRP A 46 -9.68 -6.48 -7.88
C TRP A 46 -9.12 -7.12 -6.61
N PHE A 47 -7.97 -6.65 -6.16
CA PHE A 47 -7.35 -7.14 -4.92
C PHE A 47 -8.13 -6.73 -3.68
N LEU A 48 -8.62 -5.49 -3.62
CA LEU A 48 -9.39 -4.98 -2.48
C LEU A 48 -10.71 -5.71 -2.25
N SER A 49 -11.42 -6.04 -3.34
CA SER A 49 -12.75 -6.63 -3.26
C SER A 49 -12.80 -8.10 -3.65
N LEU A 50 -11.66 -8.77 -3.91
CA LEU A 50 -11.61 -10.13 -4.45
C LEU A 50 -12.47 -10.25 -5.73
N PHE A 51 -12.37 -9.27 -6.62
CA PHE A 51 -13.16 -9.10 -7.84
C PHE A 51 -14.67 -8.81 -7.65
N TYR A 52 -15.17 -8.81 -6.42
CA TYR A 52 -16.60 -8.67 -6.11
C TYR A 52 -17.23 -7.40 -6.67
N THR A 53 -16.53 -6.27 -6.67
CA THR A 53 -17.01 -4.98 -7.20
C THR A 53 -16.73 -4.78 -8.68
N SER A 54 -15.95 -5.66 -9.30
CA SER A 54 -15.42 -5.44 -10.65
C SER A 54 -16.12 -6.28 -11.70
N MET A 55 -16.73 -7.42 -11.34
CA MET A 55 -17.45 -8.29 -12.26
C MET A 55 -18.82 -8.70 -11.72
N PRO A 56 -19.73 -9.27 -12.54
CA PRO A 56 -21.02 -9.75 -12.05
C PRO A 56 -20.87 -10.77 -10.93
N LEU A 57 -21.78 -10.65 -9.94
CA LEU A 57 -21.72 -11.41 -8.69
C LEU A 57 -21.56 -12.92 -8.87
N GLU A 58 -22.25 -13.48 -9.83
CA GLU A 58 -22.23 -14.93 -10.12
C GLU A 58 -20.83 -15.44 -10.47
N TYR A 59 -19.99 -14.64 -11.15
CA TYR A 59 -18.61 -14.97 -11.49
C TYR A 59 -17.65 -14.66 -10.35
N ALA A 60 -17.85 -13.54 -9.67
CA ALA A 60 -17.04 -13.17 -8.51
C ALA A 60 -17.12 -14.23 -7.41
N VAL A 61 -18.30 -14.77 -7.11
CA VAL A 61 -18.49 -15.85 -6.14
C VAL A 61 -17.70 -17.10 -6.54
N ARG A 62 -17.66 -17.46 -7.82
CA ARG A 62 -16.86 -18.61 -8.31
C ARG A 62 -15.36 -18.40 -8.10
N ILE A 63 -14.89 -17.17 -8.33
CA ILE A 63 -13.47 -16.85 -8.05
C ILE A 63 -13.19 -16.90 -6.55
N MET A 64 -14.12 -16.42 -5.72
CA MET A 64 -13.99 -16.51 -4.25
C MET A 64 -13.95 -17.97 -3.76
N ASP A 65 -14.79 -18.84 -4.32
CA ASP A 65 -14.76 -20.28 -3.98
C ASP A 65 -13.37 -20.88 -4.27
N ILE A 66 -12.81 -20.57 -5.45
CA ILE A 66 -11.47 -21.04 -5.83
C ILE A 66 -10.39 -20.39 -4.94
N PHE A 67 -10.54 -19.10 -4.60
CA PHE A 67 -9.63 -18.42 -3.70
C PHE A 67 -9.58 -19.07 -2.31
N PHE A 68 -10.73 -19.45 -1.75
CA PHE A 68 -10.77 -20.15 -0.46
C PHE A 68 -10.16 -21.56 -0.51
N MET A 69 -10.18 -22.21 -1.67
CA MET A 69 -9.55 -23.52 -1.87
C MET A 69 -8.05 -23.44 -2.15
N ASN A 70 -7.63 -22.50 -2.99
CA ASN A 70 -6.27 -22.45 -3.55
C ASN A 70 -5.40 -21.34 -2.97
N GLY A 71 -5.97 -20.44 -2.16
CA GLY A 71 -5.24 -19.35 -1.53
C GLY A 71 -5.02 -18.11 -2.40
N PRO A 72 -4.18 -17.17 -1.92
CA PRO A 72 -3.94 -15.86 -2.54
C PRO A 72 -3.48 -15.87 -4.00
N LYS A 73 -2.78 -16.92 -4.43
CA LYS A 73 -2.31 -17.05 -5.82
C LYS A 73 -3.43 -16.96 -6.85
N THR A 74 -4.64 -17.38 -6.48
CA THR A 74 -5.83 -17.29 -7.34
C THR A 74 -6.07 -15.88 -7.84
N LEU A 75 -5.91 -14.86 -6.98
CA LEU A 75 -6.14 -13.46 -7.37
C LEU A 75 -5.14 -13.01 -8.44
N PHE A 76 -3.87 -13.36 -8.28
CA PHE A 76 -2.83 -13.03 -9.24
C PHE A 76 -3.04 -13.76 -10.57
N GLN A 77 -3.35 -15.06 -10.52
CA GLN A 77 -3.60 -15.87 -11.71
C GLN A 77 -4.78 -15.35 -12.52
N VAL A 78 -5.89 -15.02 -11.86
CA VAL A 78 -7.08 -14.45 -12.52
C VAL A 78 -6.80 -13.05 -13.06
N ALA A 79 -6.11 -12.20 -12.28
CA ALA A 79 -5.76 -10.85 -12.73
C ALA A 79 -4.86 -10.86 -13.97
N LEU A 80 -3.84 -11.75 -14.01
CA LEU A 80 -2.99 -11.93 -15.17
C LEU A 80 -3.79 -12.47 -16.38
N ALA A 81 -4.71 -13.41 -16.14
CA ALA A 81 -5.56 -13.96 -17.21
C ALA A 81 -6.48 -12.89 -17.82
N VAL A 82 -7.05 -11.98 -17.00
CA VAL A 82 -7.84 -10.85 -17.49
C VAL A 82 -7.03 -9.98 -18.43
N LEU A 83 -5.80 -9.65 -18.08
CA LEU A 83 -4.91 -8.87 -18.96
C LEU A 83 -4.55 -9.66 -20.23
N LYS A 84 -4.29 -10.97 -20.10
CA LYS A 84 -3.90 -11.81 -21.23
C LYS A 84 -5.01 -11.93 -22.28
N VAL A 85 -6.25 -12.20 -21.83
CA VAL A 85 -7.39 -12.39 -22.72
C VAL A 85 -7.78 -11.09 -23.44
N ASN A 86 -7.57 -9.95 -22.80
CA ASN A 86 -7.85 -8.63 -23.39
C ASN A 86 -6.59 -7.97 -23.97
N GLY A 87 -5.48 -8.70 -24.11
CA GLY A 87 -4.20 -8.12 -24.49
C GLY A 87 -4.23 -7.34 -25.81
N ASP A 88 -4.84 -7.92 -26.85
CA ASP A 88 -4.93 -7.28 -28.17
C ASP A 88 -5.74 -5.99 -28.17
N ASP A 89 -6.81 -5.94 -27.37
CA ASP A 89 -7.62 -4.73 -27.22
C ASP A 89 -6.90 -3.69 -26.36
N ILE A 90 -6.20 -4.11 -25.30
CA ILE A 90 -5.42 -3.23 -24.42
C ILE A 90 -4.27 -2.58 -25.19
N LEU A 91 -3.63 -3.27 -26.12
CA LEU A 91 -2.60 -2.71 -27.01
C LEU A 91 -3.12 -1.65 -27.99
N GLN A 92 -4.41 -1.32 -27.94
CA GLN A 92 -5.03 -0.24 -28.71
C GLN A 92 -5.56 0.88 -27.79
N ALA A 93 -5.37 0.76 -26.48
CA ALA A 93 -5.84 1.75 -25.50
C ALA A 93 -4.87 2.92 -25.40
N ASP A 94 -5.30 4.12 -25.74
CA ASP A 94 -4.46 5.32 -25.70
C ASP A 94 -4.37 5.96 -24.29
N ASP A 95 -5.29 5.60 -23.40
CA ASP A 95 -5.36 6.16 -22.04
C ASP A 95 -5.99 5.21 -21.00
N ASP A 96 -5.95 5.59 -19.73
CA ASP A 96 -6.57 4.87 -18.62
C ASP A 96 -8.08 4.67 -18.81
N GLY A 97 -8.77 5.64 -19.41
CA GLY A 97 -10.22 5.60 -19.63
C GLY A 97 -10.61 4.48 -20.60
N MET A 98 -9.88 4.38 -21.72
CA MET A 98 -10.08 3.32 -22.71
C MET A 98 -9.72 1.95 -22.16
N PHE A 99 -8.60 1.85 -21.43
CA PHE A 99 -8.20 0.63 -20.72
C PHE A 99 -9.29 0.15 -19.73
N ILE A 100 -9.82 1.07 -18.91
CA ILE A 100 -10.94 0.77 -18.00
C ILE A 100 -12.18 0.29 -18.76
N ALA A 101 -12.52 0.93 -19.87
CA ALA A 101 -13.69 0.59 -20.67
C ALA A 101 -13.59 -0.83 -21.26
N ILE A 102 -12.44 -1.21 -21.80
CA ILE A 102 -12.16 -2.55 -22.34
C ILE A 102 -12.40 -3.61 -21.24
N VAL A 103 -11.79 -3.47 -20.11
CA VAL A 103 -11.90 -4.47 -19.02
C VAL A 103 -13.31 -4.52 -18.43
N LYS A 104 -13.98 -3.37 -18.27
CA LYS A 104 -15.39 -3.34 -17.82
C LYS A 104 -16.32 -4.02 -18.81
N HIS A 105 -16.14 -3.76 -20.11
CA HIS A 105 -16.91 -4.42 -21.16
C HIS A 105 -16.70 -5.94 -21.13
N TYR A 106 -15.46 -6.38 -21.02
CA TYR A 106 -15.13 -7.79 -20.89
C TYR A 106 -15.86 -8.45 -19.71
N PHE A 107 -15.84 -7.84 -18.54
CA PHE A 107 -16.54 -8.37 -17.36
C PHE A 107 -18.07 -8.43 -17.53
N GLN A 108 -18.66 -7.50 -18.27
CA GLN A 108 -20.10 -7.52 -18.57
C GLN A 108 -20.48 -8.63 -19.55
N THR A 109 -19.55 -9.06 -20.39
CA THR A 109 -19.78 -10.06 -21.47
C THR A 109 -19.27 -11.46 -21.11
N LEU A 110 -18.94 -11.74 -19.85
CA LEU A 110 -18.42 -13.04 -19.40
C LEU A 110 -19.34 -14.24 -19.68
N HIS A 111 -20.65 -14.00 -19.85
CA HIS A 111 -21.64 -15.02 -20.21
C HIS A 111 -21.67 -15.36 -21.70
N GLU A 112 -21.09 -14.51 -22.53
CA GLU A 112 -21.06 -14.72 -23.97
C GLU A 112 -20.09 -15.83 -24.37
N SER A 113 -20.29 -16.37 -25.59
CA SER A 113 -19.33 -17.33 -26.16
C SER A 113 -17.97 -16.69 -26.38
N ALA A 114 -16.92 -17.42 -25.99
CA ALA A 114 -15.55 -17.04 -26.31
C ALA A 114 -15.21 -17.23 -27.80
N HIS A 115 -15.92 -18.15 -28.48
CA HIS A 115 -15.68 -18.51 -29.87
C HIS A 115 -16.96 -18.52 -30.68
N PRO A 116 -17.65 -17.35 -30.89
CA PRO A 116 -18.97 -17.30 -31.53
C PRO A 116 -18.94 -17.80 -32.98
N ASP A 117 -17.82 -17.56 -33.66
CA ASP A 117 -17.68 -17.91 -35.11
C ASP A 117 -17.11 -19.33 -35.34
N SER A 118 -16.90 -20.10 -34.27
CA SER A 118 -16.38 -21.46 -34.44
C SER A 118 -17.35 -22.36 -35.18
N PRO A 119 -16.88 -23.18 -36.12
CA PRO A 119 -17.73 -24.17 -36.83
C PRO A 119 -18.20 -25.30 -35.88
N ASP A 120 -17.49 -25.56 -34.80
CA ASP A 120 -17.84 -26.58 -33.82
C ASP A 120 -18.74 -26.02 -32.72
N LEU A 121 -19.95 -26.61 -32.58
CA LEU A 121 -20.91 -26.26 -31.55
C LEU A 121 -20.39 -26.36 -30.13
N LYS A 122 -19.47 -27.29 -29.86
CA LYS A 122 -18.86 -27.45 -28.52
C LYS A 122 -18.01 -26.23 -28.13
N TYR A 123 -17.24 -25.69 -29.07
CA TYR A 123 -16.46 -24.48 -28.83
C TYR A 123 -17.35 -23.22 -28.69
N ARG A 124 -18.46 -23.14 -29.43
CA ARG A 124 -19.41 -22.03 -29.28
C ARG A 124 -20.10 -22.00 -27.89
N GLN A 125 -20.16 -23.12 -27.19
CA GLN A 125 -20.74 -23.20 -25.85
C GLN A 125 -19.76 -22.77 -24.75
N ILE A 126 -18.48 -22.64 -25.06
CA ILE A 126 -17.49 -22.16 -24.08
C ILE A 126 -17.70 -20.66 -23.87
N THR A 127 -18.00 -20.28 -22.61
CA THR A 127 -18.15 -18.88 -22.26
C THR A 127 -16.81 -18.19 -22.03
N LYS A 128 -16.78 -16.87 -22.18
CA LYS A 128 -15.59 -16.06 -21.85
C LYS A 128 -15.11 -16.29 -20.41
N PHE A 129 -16.05 -16.54 -19.49
CA PHE A 129 -15.68 -16.88 -18.10
C PHE A 129 -14.95 -18.23 -17.99
N GLN A 130 -15.41 -19.23 -18.72
CA GLN A 130 -14.73 -20.53 -18.73
C GLN A 130 -13.34 -20.42 -19.35
N GLU A 131 -13.20 -19.68 -20.44
CA GLU A 131 -11.89 -19.39 -21.05
C GLU A 131 -10.98 -18.65 -20.09
N LEU A 132 -11.48 -17.64 -19.38
CA LEU A 132 -10.75 -16.90 -18.33
C LEU A 132 -10.18 -17.86 -17.26
N LEU A 133 -11.01 -18.79 -16.76
CA LEU A 133 -10.56 -19.77 -15.76
C LEU A 133 -9.52 -20.73 -16.32
N VAL A 134 -9.68 -21.19 -17.56
CA VAL A 134 -8.68 -22.05 -18.22
C VAL A 134 -7.36 -21.31 -18.37
N THR A 135 -7.39 -20.08 -18.85
CA THR A 135 -6.18 -19.24 -18.96
C THR A 135 -5.53 -19.01 -17.61
N ALA A 136 -6.31 -18.66 -16.58
CA ALA A 136 -5.79 -18.41 -15.24
C ALA A 136 -5.08 -19.63 -14.63
N PHE A 137 -5.70 -20.80 -14.71
CA PHE A 137 -5.20 -22.00 -13.98
C PHE A 137 -4.34 -22.92 -14.83
N LYS A 138 -4.31 -22.76 -16.15
CA LYS A 138 -3.41 -23.51 -17.04
C LYS A 138 -2.18 -22.68 -17.41
N GLU A 139 -2.36 -21.48 -17.97
CA GLU A 139 -1.22 -20.68 -18.42
C GLU A 139 -0.47 -20.03 -17.26
N PHE A 140 -1.21 -19.52 -16.26
CA PHE A 140 -0.60 -18.91 -15.07
C PHE A 140 -0.45 -19.86 -13.88
N SER A 141 -0.53 -21.18 -14.11
CA SER A 141 -0.22 -22.18 -13.07
C SER A 141 1.20 -22.04 -12.50
N VAL A 142 2.10 -21.44 -13.26
CA VAL A 142 3.48 -21.14 -12.84
C VAL A 142 3.56 -20.13 -11.67
N ILE A 143 2.52 -19.34 -11.45
CA ILE A 143 2.47 -18.42 -10.31
C ILE A 143 2.16 -19.21 -9.05
N THR A 144 3.18 -19.41 -8.21
CA THR A 144 3.10 -20.16 -6.96
C THR A 144 3.03 -19.23 -5.76
N GLU A 145 2.64 -19.77 -4.60
CA GLU A 145 2.68 -19.00 -3.35
C GLU A 145 4.09 -18.58 -2.97
N ASP A 146 5.07 -19.44 -3.20
CA ASP A 146 6.48 -19.13 -2.91
C ASP A 146 6.98 -17.93 -3.73
N MET A 147 6.62 -17.85 -5.02
CA MET A 147 6.94 -16.70 -5.86
C MET A 147 6.31 -15.41 -5.32
N ILE A 148 5.04 -15.46 -4.91
CA ILE A 148 4.35 -14.31 -4.32
C ILE A 148 5.05 -13.88 -3.03
N ILE A 149 5.44 -14.82 -2.16
CA ILE A 149 6.15 -14.53 -0.92
C ILE A 149 7.52 -13.91 -1.20
N GLN A 150 8.26 -14.42 -2.18
CA GLN A 150 9.56 -13.87 -2.59
C GLN A 150 9.42 -12.43 -3.11
N GLU A 151 8.48 -12.17 -4.01
CA GLU A 151 8.22 -10.82 -4.52
C GLU A 151 7.72 -9.86 -3.44
N ARG A 152 6.84 -10.32 -2.54
CA ARG A 152 6.45 -9.53 -1.36
C ARG A 152 7.64 -9.13 -0.50
N ASN A 153 8.56 -10.06 -0.23
CA ASN A 153 9.76 -9.78 0.56
C ASN A 153 10.69 -8.77 -0.13
N LYS A 154 10.80 -8.83 -1.46
CA LYS A 154 11.57 -7.89 -2.27
C LYS A 154 11.06 -6.45 -2.15
N TYR A 155 9.73 -6.25 -2.23
CA TYR A 155 9.13 -4.92 -2.24
C TYR A 155 8.69 -4.40 -0.88
N LYS A 156 8.64 -5.26 0.14
CA LYS A 156 8.16 -4.95 1.49
C LYS A 156 8.75 -3.67 2.06
N LYS A 157 10.08 -3.53 2.00
CA LYS A 157 10.79 -2.39 2.58
C LYS A 157 10.46 -1.09 1.84
N THR A 158 10.52 -1.11 0.52
CA THR A 158 10.25 0.06 -0.32
C THR A 158 8.81 0.58 -0.16
N ILE A 159 7.82 -0.33 -0.13
CA ILE A 159 6.42 0.05 0.08
C ILE A 159 6.23 0.66 1.46
N PHE A 160 6.86 0.09 2.49
CA PHE A 160 6.79 0.64 3.85
C PHE A 160 7.37 2.06 3.92
N GLU A 161 8.56 2.28 3.38
CA GLU A 161 9.22 3.58 3.32
C GLU A 161 8.39 4.62 2.53
N ASN A 162 7.76 4.22 1.43
CA ASN A 162 6.87 5.09 0.66
C ASN A 162 5.64 5.51 1.47
N ILE A 163 5.02 4.59 2.20
CA ILE A 163 3.87 4.87 3.07
C ILE A 163 4.29 5.83 4.19
N GLU A 164 5.40 5.57 4.86
CA GLU A 164 5.91 6.46 5.92
C GLU A 164 6.17 7.86 5.39
N THR A 165 6.81 7.96 4.23
CA THR A 165 7.07 9.25 3.56
C THR A 165 5.76 9.98 3.23
N PHE A 166 4.75 9.27 2.73
CA PHE A 166 3.44 9.85 2.43
C PHE A 166 2.71 10.33 3.68
N VAL A 167 2.71 9.52 4.74
CA VAL A 167 2.11 9.88 6.04
C VAL A 167 2.80 11.12 6.61
N LYS A 168 4.13 11.15 6.61
CA LYS A 168 4.93 12.30 7.04
C LYS A 168 4.55 13.57 6.27
N LYS A 169 4.57 13.52 4.94
CA LYS A 169 4.22 14.67 4.10
C LYS A 169 2.79 15.15 4.36
N THR A 170 1.85 14.22 4.57
CA THR A 170 0.45 14.56 4.84
C THR A 170 0.28 15.21 6.20
N GLN A 171 0.95 14.72 7.22
CA GLN A 171 0.92 15.31 8.56
C GLN A 171 1.57 16.69 8.57
N MET A 172 2.75 16.86 7.94
CA MET A 172 3.41 18.16 7.82
C MET A 172 2.53 19.21 7.13
N ARG A 173 1.80 18.83 6.07
CA ARG A 173 0.87 19.74 5.36
C ARG A 173 -0.33 20.17 6.23
N ARG A 174 -0.72 19.37 7.21
CA ARG A 174 -1.83 19.67 8.15
C ARG A 174 -1.40 20.52 9.33
N MET A 175 -0.09 20.63 9.57
CA MET A 175 0.41 21.47 10.66
C MET A 175 0.15 22.94 10.36
N PRO A 176 -0.16 23.77 11.40
CA PRO A 176 -0.24 25.21 11.26
C PRO A 176 1.09 25.73 10.68
N LYS A 177 1.03 26.70 9.78
CA LYS A 177 2.25 27.32 9.24
C LYS A 177 3.03 27.98 10.40
N THR A 178 4.20 27.46 10.68
CA THR A 178 5.13 28.02 11.66
C THR A 178 5.96 29.08 10.97
N PHE A 179 5.83 30.33 11.37
CA PHE A 179 6.33 31.50 10.67
C PHE A 179 7.86 31.55 10.50
N ASN A 180 8.63 30.74 11.20
CA ASN A 180 10.09 30.83 11.22
C ASN A 180 10.83 29.51 10.94
N LEU A 181 10.15 28.45 10.51
CA LEU A 181 10.77 27.17 10.19
C LEU A 181 10.63 26.87 8.69
N SER A 182 11.74 26.51 8.06
CA SER A 182 11.73 25.97 6.71
C SER A 182 11.15 24.55 6.69
N ASP A 183 10.66 24.11 5.54
CA ASP A 183 10.17 22.73 5.36
C ASP A 183 11.21 21.66 5.72
N LYS A 184 12.49 21.97 5.51
CA LYS A 184 13.60 21.07 5.86
C LYS A 184 13.80 20.96 7.37
N GLU A 185 13.71 22.07 8.09
CA GLU A 185 13.79 22.08 9.56
C GLU A 185 12.59 21.37 10.18
N LEU A 186 11.38 21.64 9.67
CA LEU A 186 10.18 20.96 10.10
C LEU A 186 10.26 19.45 9.85
N SER A 187 10.78 19.03 8.69
CA SER A 187 11.01 17.62 8.38
C SER A 187 11.98 16.97 9.36
N ASN A 188 13.07 17.66 9.72
CA ASN A 188 14.04 17.15 10.69
C ASN A 188 13.44 17.02 12.10
N ILE A 189 12.66 18.01 12.54
CA ILE A 189 11.96 17.96 13.84
C ILE A 189 11.00 16.77 13.87
N TYR A 190 10.24 16.54 12.79
CA TYR A 190 9.34 15.43 12.65
C TYR A 190 10.07 14.07 12.79
N ASP A 191 11.19 13.89 12.07
CA ASP A 191 11.96 12.65 12.11
C ASP A 191 12.51 12.36 13.49
N VAL A 192 13.07 13.38 14.15
CA VAL A 192 13.60 13.24 15.51
C VAL A 192 12.49 12.94 16.52
N PHE A 193 11.31 13.53 16.35
CA PHE A 193 10.14 13.24 17.19
C PHE A 193 9.72 11.78 17.09
N TYR A 194 9.51 11.27 15.88
CA TYR A 194 9.09 9.89 15.69
C TYR A 194 10.16 8.88 16.08
N GLN A 195 11.42 9.13 15.77
CA GLN A 195 12.53 8.27 16.23
C GLN A 195 12.60 8.18 17.78
N SER A 196 12.34 9.29 18.47
CA SER A 196 12.35 9.30 19.92
C SER A 196 11.22 8.43 20.51
N ILE A 197 10.03 8.47 19.88
CA ILE A 197 8.88 7.64 20.29
C ILE A 197 9.15 6.15 19.99
N GLU A 198 9.67 5.82 18.82
CA GLU A 198 9.95 4.44 18.44
C GLU A 198 11.01 3.78 19.29
N THR A 199 12.09 4.48 19.57
CA THR A 199 13.14 4.00 20.46
C THR A 199 12.59 3.66 21.86
N HIS A 200 11.64 4.47 22.34
CA HIS A 200 11.01 4.25 23.64
C HIS A 200 10.03 3.06 23.63
N LYS A 201 9.27 2.88 22.55
CA LYS A 201 8.40 1.70 22.34
C LYS A 201 9.19 0.40 22.44
N ILE A 202 10.34 0.33 21.76
CA ILE A 202 11.21 -0.85 21.75
C ILE A 202 11.74 -1.13 23.17
N SER A 203 12.09 -0.09 23.93
CA SER A 203 12.68 -0.24 25.26
C SER A 203 11.67 -0.68 26.33
N LEU A 204 10.38 -0.30 26.20
CA LEU A 204 9.35 -0.60 27.21
C LEU A 204 8.38 -1.72 26.82
N GLY A 205 8.42 -2.21 25.59
CA GLY A 205 7.48 -3.23 25.09
C GLY A 205 6.01 -2.78 25.07
N THR A 206 5.75 -1.48 25.17
CA THR A 206 4.40 -0.90 25.23
C THR A 206 3.95 -0.46 23.83
N GLY A 207 2.73 -0.79 23.45
CA GLY A 207 2.14 -0.42 22.16
C GLY A 207 1.69 1.06 22.07
N SER A 208 1.92 1.89 23.10
CA SER A 208 1.53 3.30 23.11
C SER A 208 2.41 4.13 22.17
N SER A 209 1.78 4.94 21.32
CA SER A 209 2.46 5.88 20.41
C SER A 209 2.59 7.29 21.00
N ASN A 210 2.29 7.46 22.26
CA ASN A 210 2.25 8.76 22.93
C ASN A 210 3.60 9.13 23.48
N MET A 211 3.94 10.42 23.42
CA MET A 211 5.17 10.97 23.99
C MET A 211 5.05 11.07 25.50
N THR A 212 5.90 10.32 26.23
CA THR A 212 6.01 10.47 27.68
C THR A 212 6.95 11.64 28.02
N PHE A 213 6.91 12.13 29.28
CA PHE A 213 7.79 13.22 29.70
C PHE A 213 9.28 12.89 29.53
N ASP A 214 9.67 11.63 29.74
CA ASP A 214 11.07 11.20 29.57
C ASP A 214 11.49 11.22 28.09
N VAL A 215 10.61 10.80 27.19
CA VAL A 215 10.83 10.90 25.73
C VAL A 215 10.92 12.36 25.29
N PHE A 216 10.06 13.21 25.85
CA PHE A 216 10.08 14.65 25.60
C PHE A 216 11.42 15.29 26.04
N LEU A 217 11.97 14.90 27.17
CA LEU A 217 13.29 15.36 27.61
C LEU A 217 14.40 14.97 26.64
N GLN A 218 14.38 13.72 26.17
CA GLN A 218 15.35 13.23 25.17
C GLN A 218 15.21 13.97 23.85
N PHE A 219 13.98 14.17 23.39
CA PHE A 219 13.67 14.93 22.19
C PHE A 219 14.19 16.37 22.30
N MET A 220 13.84 17.09 23.39
CA MET A 220 14.31 18.46 23.63
C MET A 220 15.84 18.56 23.68
N GLY A 221 16.50 17.55 24.25
CA GLY A 221 17.96 17.49 24.31
C GLY A 221 18.65 17.37 22.93
N LYS A 222 17.93 16.95 21.88
CA LYS A 222 18.47 16.90 20.51
C LYS A 222 18.49 18.29 19.84
N PHE A 223 17.59 19.20 20.23
CA PHE A 223 17.48 20.53 19.64
C PHE A 223 17.97 21.66 20.53
N CYS A 224 17.93 21.48 21.84
CA CYS A 224 18.23 22.51 22.80
C CYS A 224 19.37 22.07 23.75
N ASP A 225 20.54 22.66 23.63
CA ASP A 225 21.68 22.32 24.47
C ASP A 225 21.41 22.53 25.96
N TRP A 226 20.63 23.53 26.32
CA TRP A 226 20.22 23.78 27.72
C TRP A 226 19.32 22.68 28.30
N ALA A 227 18.65 21.91 27.46
CA ALA A 227 17.82 20.78 27.90
C ALA A 227 18.65 19.51 28.18
N LYS A 228 19.87 19.42 27.67
CA LYS A 228 20.79 18.30 27.95
C LYS A 228 21.20 18.30 29.42
N PRO A 229 21.50 17.11 29.98
CA PRO A 229 22.19 17.02 31.26
C PRO A 229 23.50 17.81 31.21
N SER A 230 23.73 18.66 32.17
CA SER A 230 24.93 19.51 32.25
C SER A 230 25.51 19.54 33.68
N LYS A 231 26.75 20.00 33.80
CA LYS A 231 27.39 20.18 35.14
C LYS A 231 26.62 21.16 36.03
N SER A 232 25.82 22.06 35.44
CA SER A 232 24.94 22.96 36.20
C SER A 232 23.77 22.22 36.86
N ASP A 233 23.47 20.99 36.45
CA ASP A 233 22.44 20.14 37.08
C ASP A 233 22.92 19.55 38.43
N ASP A 234 24.18 19.75 38.81
CA ASP A 234 24.70 19.39 40.14
C ASP A 234 24.17 20.35 41.23
N ASP A 235 23.75 21.57 40.86
CA ASP A 235 23.02 22.46 41.75
C ASP A 235 21.55 22.00 41.89
N PRO A 236 21.10 21.60 43.09
CA PRO A 236 19.76 21.13 43.33
C PRO A 236 18.65 22.17 42.99
N VAL A 237 18.96 23.44 43.19
CA VAL A 237 17.99 24.54 42.91
C VAL A 237 17.81 24.72 41.41
N TYR A 238 18.90 24.78 40.65
CA TYR A 238 18.88 24.89 39.21
C TYR A 238 18.20 23.67 38.56
N LYS A 239 18.54 22.46 38.99
CA LYS A 239 17.93 21.22 38.52
C LYS A 239 16.41 21.22 38.71
N LYS A 240 15.95 21.62 39.90
CA LYS A 240 14.52 21.70 40.22
C LYS A 240 13.79 22.75 39.35
N GLN A 241 14.40 23.90 39.14
CA GLN A 241 13.83 24.96 38.26
C GLN A 241 13.73 24.50 36.80
N LYS A 242 14.80 23.91 36.27
CA LYS A 242 14.87 23.33 34.92
C LYS A 242 13.80 22.27 34.72
N GLN A 243 13.69 21.31 35.64
CA GLN A 243 12.64 20.26 35.56
C GLN A 243 11.23 20.85 35.64
N THR A 244 11.01 21.83 36.49
CA THR A 244 9.69 22.50 36.61
C THR A 244 9.32 23.23 35.33
N PHE A 245 10.28 23.90 34.69
CA PHE A 245 10.10 24.57 33.42
C PHE A 245 9.78 23.58 32.29
N LEU A 246 10.56 22.50 32.17
CA LEU A 246 10.33 21.46 31.16
C LEU A 246 8.98 20.75 31.34
N LYS A 247 8.56 20.51 32.60
CA LYS A 247 7.22 19.96 32.87
C LYS A 247 6.10 20.92 32.47
N LYS A 248 6.28 22.23 32.69
CA LYS A 248 5.31 23.22 32.23
C LYS A 248 5.22 23.28 30.72
N LEU A 249 6.36 23.22 29.99
CA LEU A 249 6.39 23.17 28.54
C LEU A 249 5.67 21.93 28.02
N PHE A 250 5.98 20.76 28.55
CA PHE A 250 5.34 19.49 28.17
C PHE A 250 3.82 19.55 28.38
N ASN A 251 3.37 19.99 29.56
CA ASN A 251 1.94 20.08 29.84
C ASN A 251 1.20 21.12 29.00
N ASN A 252 1.88 22.17 28.54
CA ASN A 252 1.29 23.17 27.64
C ASN A 252 1.19 22.68 26.21
N TRP A 253 2.13 21.85 25.78
CA TRP A 253 2.12 21.27 24.43
C TRP A 253 1.18 20.07 24.33
N ASP A 254 1.11 19.26 25.39
CA ASP A 254 0.15 18.17 25.51
C ASP A 254 -1.16 18.67 26.18
N SER A 255 -1.88 19.54 25.48
CA SER A 255 -3.12 20.15 25.98
C SER A 255 -4.22 19.14 26.31
N LEU A 256 -4.22 17.99 25.64
CA LEU A 256 -5.17 16.90 25.85
C LEU A 256 -4.66 15.84 26.85
N LYS A 257 -3.42 15.96 27.32
CA LYS A 257 -2.75 15.00 28.21
C LYS A 257 -2.72 13.58 27.67
N VAL A 258 -2.61 13.44 26.36
CA VAL A 258 -2.57 12.14 25.66
C VAL A 258 -1.16 11.80 25.12
N GLY A 259 -0.19 12.72 25.25
CA GLY A 259 1.18 12.54 24.78
C GLY A 259 1.31 12.59 23.25
N GLU A 260 0.42 13.33 22.57
CA GLU A 260 0.46 13.55 21.12
C GLU A 260 1.20 14.84 20.71
#